data_00f10439b90c51d99cf9e327fe1180e8
#
_entry.id   00f10439b90c51d99cf9e327fe1180e8
#
_cell.length_a   1.000
_cell.length_b   1.000
_cell.length_c   1.000
_cell.angle_alpha   90.00
_cell.angle_beta   90.00
_cell.angle_gamma   90.00
#
_symmetry.space_group_name_H-M   'P 1'
#
loop_
_entity.id
_entity.type
_entity.pdbx_description
1 polymer ?
#
loop_
_entity_poly.entity_id
_entity_poly.type
_entity_poly.pdbx_seq_one_letter_code
_entity_poly.pdbx_strand_id
1 'polypeptide(L)'
;FPYTTLFRSLTMAGLELDDLYKVAPDFSGVVIGEVLSCNQHPDADKLKVTTVNIGTETLQIVCGAPNVRVGLKVAVATVGAILPPMDGKPFTIKKGKLRGIESFGMLCGASELGLPDEIDGLLELDDNAPIGTNLREYLALDGHILDISITPNRGDCFSVLGIAREIAVIHQLKKENNTGIDAQQQENEKVYSALLHQNVVVQADDACPRYLLQPIFNIDRSKTTPKWLKDRLIASGLRTHNFLVDVTNYVLLELGQPLHAFDADKVVGDVCVRLAHAGETFTLLNEQTVTLTGDELVIADSEGVLALAGIMGGLRSAVTDSTTNIILESAFFAPNAIAGRARRFGLHTDASQRFERGVDFNLPKRALKRAVDLITSVAGGEIGQCFTVENLDNLPKRLPIQVALTQVKSLLGVDIAKDKIIQILTHLEIIVEDKGTFLVCTPPSHRFDLTISEDIVEEIARIYGYDNIAPVLPSLLVDMDYDDGQDLLLNLKNTLVSEGYQEAISFSFSDEKLENLLNDEKLG
;
A
#
# COMPACT_ATOMS: atom_id res chain seq x y z
N PHE A 1 -10.27 13.81 13.45
CA PHE A 1 -9.88 13.14 14.70
C PHE A 1 -8.40 13.42 14.97
N PRO A 2 -8.00 13.66 16.25
CA PRO A 2 -6.58 13.68 16.59
C PRO A 2 -5.95 12.31 16.22
N TYR A 3 -4.81 12.30 15.54
CA TYR A 3 -4.15 11.07 15.11
C TYR A 3 -3.78 10.14 16.27
N THR A 4 -3.56 10.66 17.48
CA THR A 4 -3.37 9.86 18.70
C THR A 4 -4.62 9.05 19.07
N THR A 5 -5.81 9.56 18.76
CA THR A 5 -7.08 8.82 18.94
C THR A 5 -7.21 7.73 17.90
N LEU A 6 -6.88 8.00 16.62
CA LEU A 6 -6.85 6.99 15.55
C LEU A 6 -5.84 5.89 15.86
N PHE A 7 -4.63 6.25 16.27
CA PHE A 7 -3.59 5.33 16.69
C PHE A 7 -4.14 4.31 17.70
N ARG A 8 -4.65 4.79 18.82
CA ARG A 8 -5.17 3.91 19.88
C ARG A 8 -6.37 3.09 19.41
N SER A 9 -7.32 3.68 18.69
CA SER A 9 -8.56 3.00 18.32
C SER A 9 -8.32 1.91 17.28
N LEU A 10 -7.41 2.09 16.31
CA LEU A 10 -7.04 1.07 15.35
C LEU A 10 -6.30 -0.09 16.02
N THR A 11 -5.29 0.19 16.85
CA THR A 11 -4.54 -0.83 17.59
C THR A 11 -5.46 -1.67 18.46
N MET A 12 -6.37 -1.03 19.22
CA MET A 12 -7.34 -1.73 20.08
C MET A 12 -8.37 -2.55 19.30
N ALA A 13 -8.58 -2.24 18.03
CA ALA A 13 -9.46 -3.00 17.12
C ALA A 13 -8.71 -4.06 16.29
N GLY A 14 -7.44 -4.35 16.62
CA GLY A 14 -6.64 -5.40 15.98
C GLY A 14 -5.83 -4.96 14.76
N LEU A 15 -5.72 -3.65 14.51
CA LEU A 15 -4.86 -3.08 13.48
C LEU A 15 -3.71 -2.34 14.18
N GLU A 16 -2.65 -3.06 14.50
CA GLU A 16 -1.50 -2.54 15.23
C GLU A 16 -0.79 -1.46 14.43
N LEU A 17 -0.57 -0.30 15.05
CA LEU A 17 0.24 0.75 14.47
C LEU A 17 1.67 0.63 15.01
N ASP A 18 2.59 0.43 14.08
CA ASP A 18 4.02 0.33 14.39
C ASP A 18 4.61 1.72 14.62
N ASP A 19 4.23 2.72 13.81
CA ASP A 19 4.74 4.07 13.96
C ASP A 19 3.79 5.16 13.42
N LEU A 20 4.12 6.41 13.76
CA LEU A 20 3.41 7.62 13.38
C LEU A 20 4.41 8.69 12.97
N TYR A 21 4.54 8.91 11.67
CA TYR A 21 5.47 9.89 11.11
C TYR A 21 4.76 11.18 10.72
N LYS A 22 5.45 12.31 10.81
CA LYS A 22 5.05 13.54 10.11
C LYS A 22 5.41 13.43 8.63
N VAL A 23 4.55 13.96 7.74
CA VAL A 23 4.85 14.02 6.29
C VAL A 23 6.13 14.80 6.01
N ALA A 24 6.42 15.82 6.82
CA ALA A 24 7.64 16.60 6.74
C ALA A 24 8.09 17.06 8.13
N PRO A 25 9.39 17.34 8.33
CA PRO A 25 9.89 17.98 9.53
C PRO A 25 9.23 19.33 9.78
N ASP A 26 9.28 19.80 11.02
CA ASP A 26 8.73 21.11 11.38
C ASP A 26 9.64 22.23 10.86
N PHE A 27 9.06 23.16 10.12
CA PHE A 27 9.66 24.43 9.74
C PHE A 27 8.58 25.52 9.66
N SER A 28 8.98 26.79 9.74
CA SER A 28 8.05 27.92 9.70
C SER A 28 8.67 29.14 9.01
N GLY A 29 7.80 30.06 8.54
CA GLY A 29 8.26 31.29 7.88
C GLY A 29 8.80 31.08 6.48
N VAL A 30 8.45 29.97 5.81
CA VAL A 30 8.79 29.69 4.43
C VAL A 30 7.57 29.91 3.54
N VAL A 31 7.73 30.78 2.53
CA VAL A 31 6.67 31.16 1.59
C VAL A 31 7.09 30.92 0.15
N ILE A 32 6.13 30.91 -0.76
CA ILE A 32 6.39 30.83 -2.19
C ILE A 32 6.82 32.19 -2.71
N GLY A 33 7.96 32.25 -3.40
CA GLY A 33 8.44 33.46 -4.05
C GLY A 33 8.74 33.24 -5.52
N GLU A 34 8.78 34.35 -6.29
CA GLU A 34 9.16 34.36 -7.69
C GLU A 34 10.44 35.18 -7.88
N VAL A 35 11.41 34.62 -8.57
CA VAL A 35 12.68 35.31 -8.88
C VAL A 35 12.47 36.31 -10.00
N LEU A 36 12.48 37.61 -9.68
CA LEU A 36 12.30 38.69 -10.65
C LEU A 36 13.59 39.07 -11.38
N SER A 37 14.74 38.99 -10.70
CA SER A 37 16.05 39.24 -11.30
C SER A 37 17.10 38.30 -10.73
N CYS A 38 18.12 37.98 -11.53
CA CYS A 38 19.19 37.09 -11.15
C CYS A 38 20.50 37.57 -11.78
N ASN A 39 21.34 38.24 -11.00
CA ASN A 39 22.59 38.85 -11.47
C ASN A 39 23.79 38.16 -10.82
N GLN A 40 24.93 38.12 -11.53
CA GLN A 40 26.18 37.60 -10.99
C GLN A 40 26.65 38.45 -9.79
N HIS A 41 27.10 37.77 -8.73
CA HIS A 41 27.68 38.47 -7.58
C HIS A 41 29.04 39.10 -7.98
N PRO A 42 29.33 40.39 -7.65
CA PRO A 42 30.54 41.09 -8.10
C PRO A 42 31.83 40.43 -7.58
N ASP A 43 31.83 39.85 -6.39
CA ASP A 43 33.03 39.33 -5.73
C ASP A 43 32.96 37.79 -5.50
N ALA A 44 32.09 37.06 -6.24
CA ALA A 44 31.96 35.63 -6.07
C ALA A 44 31.40 34.92 -7.30
N ASP A 45 32.19 34.03 -7.91
CA ASP A 45 31.83 33.32 -9.14
C ASP A 45 30.64 32.34 -8.98
N LYS A 46 30.45 31.78 -7.79
CA LYS A 46 29.39 30.81 -7.52
C LYS A 46 28.12 31.42 -6.91
N LEU A 47 28.12 32.73 -6.61
CA LEU A 47 26.96 33.38 -6.01
C LEU A 47 26.24 34.26 -7.00
N LYS A 48 24.93 34.34 -6.88
CA LYS A 48 24.07 35.25 -7.63
C LYS A 48 23.28 36.12 -6.66
N VAL A 49 23.07 37.37 -7.04
CA VAL A 49 22.22 38.32 -6.32
C VAL A 49 20.86 38.30 -6.98
N THR A 50 19.85 37.88 -6.26
CA THR A 50 18.48 37.76 -6.77
C THR A 50 17.58 38.80 -6.12
N THR A 51 16.56 39.22 -6.87
CA THR A 51 15.42 39.98 -6.35
C THR A 51 14.19 39.06 -6.43
N VAL A 52 13.53 38.82 -5.30
CA VAL A 52 12.48 37.83 -5.18
C VAL A 52 11.20 38.47 -4.65
N ASN A 53 10.12 38.31 -5.38
CA ASN A 53 8.77 38.74 -4.97
C ASN A 53 8.14 37.66 -4.07
N ILE A 54 7.76 38.04 -2.86
CA ILE A 54 7.03 37.14 -1.91
C ILE A 54 5.59 37.58 -1.70
N GLY A 55 5.03 38.36 -2.59
CA GLY A 55 3.64 38.85 -2.56
C GLY A 55 3.44 40.11 -1.72
N THR A 56 3.96 40.15 -0.52
CA THR A 56 3.88 41.33 0.37
C THR A 56 4.97 42.36 0.12
N GLU A 57 6.13 41.91 -0.31
CA GLU A 57 7.32 42.74 -0.57
C GLU A 57 8.29 42.03 -1.53
N THR A 58 9.32 42.75 -1.94
CA THR A 58 10.39 42.22 -2.76
C THR A 58 11.68 42.18 -1.97
N LEU A 59 12.31 41.01 -1.91
CA LEU A 59 13.50 40.77 -1.10
C LEU A 59 14.75 40.62 -1.99
N GLN A 60 15.88 41.21 -1.56
CA GLN A 60 17.19 40.88 -2.10
C GLN A 60 17.74 39.66 -1.37
N ILE A 61 18.07 38.59 -2.10
CA ILE A 61 18.60 37.35 -1.55
C ILE A 61 19.82 36.92 -2.37
N VAL A 62 20.90 36.58 -1.67
CA VAL A 62 22.10 36.02 -2.30
C VAL A 62 21.96 34.49 -2.31
N CYS A 63 22.08 33.88 -3.48
CA CYS A 63 21.88 32.47 -3.72
C CYS A 63 23.08 31.83 -4.43
N GLY A 64 23.46 30.63 -3.98
CA GLY A 64 24.55 29.84 -4.58
C GLY A 64 24.06 28.64 -5.40
N ALA A 65 22.76 28.41 -5.49
CA ALA A 65 22.20 27.24 -6.17
C ALA A 65 22.38 27.34 -7.70
N PRO A 66 22.74 26.25 -8.39
CA PRO A 66 23.03 26.25 -9.82
C PRO A 66 21.81 26.54 -10.69
N ASN A 67 20.64 26.11 -10.25
CA ASN A 67 19.37 26.18 -10.99
C ASN A 67 18.61 27.51 -10.84
N VAL A 68 19.13 28.50 -10.05
CA VAL A 68 18.45 29.77 -9.86
C VAL A 68 18.42 30.58 -11.18
N ARG A 69 17.21 30.99 -11.59
CA ARG A 69 16.94 31.76 -12.82
C ARG A 69 15.74 32.68 -12.66
N VAL A 70 15.64 33.69 -13.53
CA VAL A 70 14.48 34.58 -13.58
C VAL A 70 13.21 33.80 -13.94
N GLY A 71 12.10 34.15 -13.30
CA GLY A 71 10.79 33.51 -13.47
C GLY A 71 10.59 32.23 -12.64
N LEU A 72 11.67 31.73 -12.00
CA LEU A 72 11.54 30.51 -11.17
C LEU A 72 10.73 30.78 -9.91
N LYS A 73 9.73 29.91 -9.64
CA LYS A 73 9.03 29.89 -8.35
C LYS A 73 9.73 28.95 -7.39
N VAL A 74 10.00 29.46 -6.20
CA VAL A 74 10.90 28.80 -5.22
C VAL A 74 10.38 28.93 -3.79
N ALA A 75 10.89 28.08 -2.92
CA ALA A 75 10.73 28.21 -1.48
C ALA A 75 11.62 29.31 -0.93
N VAL A 76 11.03 30.30 -0.25
CA VAL A 76 11.73 31.46 0.34
C VAL A 76 11.57 31.43 1.85
N ALA A 77 12.65 31.17 2.57
CA ALA A 77 12.71 31.35 4.01
C ALA A 77 12.97 32.82 4.32
N THR A 78 11.98 33.50 4.92
CA THR A 78 12.08 34.91 5.30
C THR A 78 12.91 35.10 6.57
N VAL A 79 13.29 36.32 6.90
CA VAL A 79 14.00 36.61 8.15
C VAL A 79 13.12 36.25 9.34
N GLY A 80 13.62 35.43 10.26
CA GLY A 80 12.87 34.84 11.38
C GLY A 80 12.32 33.45 11.11
N ALA A 81 12.38 32.94 9.86
CA ALA A 81 12.01 31.57 9.56
C ALA A 81 12.87 30.58 10.37
N ILE A 82 12.25 29.50 10.79
CA ILE A 82 12.90 28.40 11.50
C ILE A 82 12.89 27.19 10.57
N LEU A 83 14.05 26.71 10.18
CA LEU A 83 14.24 25.52 9.33
C LEU A 83 14.54 24.28 10.19
N PRO A 84 14.39 23.08 9.63
CA PRO A 84 14.73 21.83 10.31
C PRO A 84 16.17 21.87 10.87
N PRO A 85 16.44 21.08 11.92
CA PRO A 85 17.76 21.08 12.54
C PRO A 85 18.85 20.66 11.55
N MET A 86 19.81 21.53 11.36
CA MET A 86 21.13 21.17 10.88
C MET A 86 22.04 20.95 12.10
N ASP A 87 22.70 19.83 12.20
CA ASP A 87 23.56 19.46 13.34
C ASP A 87 22.83 19.43 14.70
N GLY A 88 21.55 19.05 14.71
CA GLY A 88 20.75 18.86 15.93
C GLY A 88 20.22 20.15 16.57
N LYS A 89 20.39 21.33 15.94
CA LYS A 89 19.83 22.60 16.41
C LYS A 89 18.97 23.26 15.34
N PRO A 90 17.79 23.84 15.70
CA PRO A 90 16.97 24.60 14.78
C PRO A 90 17.78 25.71 14.11
N PHE A 91 17.66 25.83 12.80
CA PHE A 91 18.35 26.87 12.05
C PHE A 91 17.41 28.05 11.81
N THR A 92 17.70 29.18 12.45
CA THR A 92 16.90 30.39 12.30
C THR A 92 17.51 31.31 11.25
N ILE A 93 16.72 31.69 10.24
CA ILE A 93 17.15 32.64 9.18
C ILE A 93 17.27 34.04 9.75
N LYS A 94 18.42 34.62 9.57
CA LYS A 94 18.75 36.00 9.97
C LYS A 94 19.15 36.83 8.74
N LYS A 95 18.98 38.15 8.83
CA LYS A 95 19.58 39.05 7.86
C LYS A 95 21.10 38.80 7.84
N GLY A 96 21.59 38.45 6.68
CA GLY A 96 22.99 38.08 6.45
C GLY A 96 23.71 39.09 5.56
N LYS A 97 25.04 39.05 5.58
CA LYS A 97 25.88 39.77 4.63
C LYS A 97 26.88 38.79 4.01
N LEU A 98 26.71 38.50 2.72
CA LEU A 98 27.52 37.53 1.99
C LEU A 98 28.49 38.32 1.05
N ARG A 99 29.78 38.25 1.36
CA ARG A 99 30.85 38.98 0.61
C ARG A 99 30.47 40.43 0.27
N GLY A 100 29.96 41.16 1.28
CA GLY A 100 29.64 42.60 1.11
C GLY A 100 28.19 42.89 0.73
N ILE A 101 27.43 41.95 0.21
CA ILE A 101 26.03 42.14 -0.21
C ILE A 101 25.05 41.59 0.87
N GLU A 102 24.05 42.39 1.21
CA GLU A 102 23.02 42.02 2.19
C GLU A 102 22.04 41.01 1.59
N SER A 103 21.66 40.00 2.38
CA SER A 103 20.62 38.98 2.07
C SER A 103 19.53 39.03 3.10
N PHE A 104 18.29 39.20 2.66
CA PHE A 104 17.08 39.31 3.52
C PHE A 104 16.25 38.03 3.51
N GLY A 105 16.90 36.89 3.57
CA GLY A 105 16.28 35.57 3.55
C GLY A 105 17.20 34.54 2.88
N MET A 106 16.64 33.38 2.62
CA MET A 106 17.31 32.27 1.97
C MET A 106 16.37 31.60 0.98
N LEU A 107 16.84 31.28 -0.23
CA LEU A 107 16.15 30.38 -1.15
C LEU A 107 16.51 28.96 -0.76
N CYS A 108 15.50 28.10 -0.60
CA CYS A 108 15.69 26.76 -0.07
C CYS A 108 15.56 25.69 -1.15
N GLY A 109 16.43 24.70 -1.10
CA GLY A 109 16.23 23.41 -1.73
C GLY A 109 15.38 22.48 -0.86
N ALA A 110 15.14 21.27 -1.35
CA ALA A 110 14.38 20.27 -0.61
C ALA A 110 15.12 19.82 0.66
N SER A 111 16.44 19.65 0.57
CA SER A 111 17.31 19.22 1.68
C SER A 111 17.26 20.15 2.89
N GLU A 112 17.28 21.49 2.68
CA GLU A 112 17.18 22.45 3.77
C GLU A 112 15.82 22.41 4.48
N LEU A 113 14.79 21.91 3.81
CA LEU A 113 13.45 21.76 4.35
C LEU A 113 13.21 20.34 4.91
N GLY A 114 14.21 19.44 4.81
CA GLY A 114 14.10 18.04 5.20
C GLY A 114 13.12 17.24 4.33
N LEU A 115 12.90 17.71 3.10
CA LEU A 115 12.08 17.02 2.11
C LEU A 115 12.96 16.10 1.24
N PRO A 116 12.38 15.06 0.62
CA PRO A 116 13.10 14.23 -0.33
C PRO A 116 13.73 15.07 -1.44
N ASP A 117 15.00 14.86 -1.71
CA ASP A 117 15.78 15.64 -2.68
C ASP A 117 15.85 14.88 -4.01
N GLU A 118 15.33 15.49 -5.07
CA GLU A 118 15.35 14.93 -6.43
C GLU A 118 16.26 15.76 -7.36
N ILE A 119 16.63 16.98 -6.94
CA ILE A 119 17.36 17.94 -7.77
C ILE A 119 18.42 18.64 -6.90
N ASP A 120 19.66 18.60 -7.31
CA ASP A 120 20.72 19.42 -6.69
C ASP A 120 20.44 20.92 -6.94
N GLY A 121 20.03 21.63 -5.88
CA GLY A 121 19.73 23.05 -5.92
C GLY A 121 18.43 23.46 -5.23
N LEU A 122 17.76 24.48 -5.76
CA LEU A 122 16.50 25.00 -5.21
C LEU A 122 15.32 24.07 -5.51
N LEU A 123 14.41 23.98 -4.57
CA LEU A 123 13.11 23.35 -4.77
C LEU A 123 12.30 24.17 -5.79
N GLU A 124 12.17 23.65 -7.00
CA GLU A 124 11.38 24.26 -8.07
C GLU A 124 9.89 23.97 -7.85
N LEU A 125 9.07 25.00 -7.87
CA LEU A 125 7.63 24.89 -7.72
C LEU A 125 6.95 25.12 -9.07
N ASP A 126 5.69 24.65 -9.19
CA ASP A 126 4.91 24.84 -10.41
C ASP A 126 4.79 26.34 -10.78
N ASP A 127 4.79 26.63 -12.07
CA ASP A 127 4.65 28.01 -12.58
C ASP A 127 3.38 28.71 -12.07
N ASN A 128 2.33 27.95 -11.75
CA ASN A 128 1.07 28.44 -11.21
C ASN A 128 1.05 28.54 -9.67
N ALA A 129 2.16 28.21 -8.97
CA ALA A 129 2.20 28.27 -7.52
C ALA A 129 1.91 29.72 -7.01
N PRO A 130 0.98 29.91 -6.05
CA PRO A 130 0.54 31.23 -5.61
C PRO A 130 1.62 31.91 -4.77
N ILE A 131 2.14 33.02 -5.24
CA ILE A 131 3.20 33.79 -4.56
C ILE A 131 2.70 34.28 -3.21
N GLY A 132 3.56 34.19 -2.18
CA GLY A 132 3.26 34.62 -0.80
C GLY A 132 2.52 33.60 0.05
N THR A 133 2.04 32.52 -0.54
CA THR A 133 1.38 31.42 0.22
C THR A 133 2.41 30.67 1.06
N ASN A 134 1.98 30.22 2.25
CA ASN A 134 2.80 29.36 3.10
C ASN A 134 3.14 28.05 2.36
N LEU A 135 4.44 27.72 2.30
CA LEU A 135 4.89 26.52 1.58
C LEU A 135 4.32 25.23 2.15
N ARG A 136 4.20 25.10 3.49
CA ARG A 136 3.64 23.90 4.13
C ARG A 136 2.18 23.67 3.73
N GLU A 137 1.41 24.76 3.64
CA GLU A 137 0.01 24.69 3.21
C GLU A 137 -0.09 24.29 1.73
N TYR A 138 0.71 24.92 0.86
CA TYR A 138 0.72 24.62 -0.58
C TYR A 138 1.13 23.19 -0.88
N LEU A 139 2.13 22.65 -0.15
CA LEU A 139 2.62 21.29 -0.32
C LEU A 139 1.87 20.26 0.55
N ALA A 140 0.86 20.68 1.33
CA ALA A 140 0.09 19.82 2.25
C ALA A 140 0.99 19.01 3.23
N LEU A 141 2.00 19.65 3.82
CA LEU A 141 3.03 19.00 4.65
C LEU A 141 2.63 18.77 6.11
N ASP A 142 1.45 19.24 6.55
CA ASP A 142 1.00 19.12 7.94
C ASP A 142 0.28 17.80 8.26
N GLY A 143 0.39 16.84 7.35
CA GLY A 143 -0.16 15.50 7.51
C GLY A 143 0.68 14.56 8.38
N HIS A 144 0.09 13.40 8.66
CA HIS A 144 0.77 12.28 9.33
C HIS A 144 0.61 11.01 8.50
N ILE A 145 1.62 10.16 8.56
CA ILE A 145 1.64 8.83 7.97
C ILE A 145 1.51 7.84 9.11
N LEU A 146 0.53 6.94 8.99
CA LEU A 146 0.30 5.83 9.91
C LEU A 146 0.93 4.58 9.32
N ASP A 147 1.90 3.99 10.00
CA ASP A 147 2.46 2.69 9.64
C ASP A 147 1.66 1.61 10.37
N ILE A 148 0.97 0.75 9.59
CA ILE A 148 0.01 -0.22 10.12
C ILE A 148 0.46 -1.63 9.79
N SER A 149 0.69 -2.43 10.82
CA SER A 149 0.99 -3.86 10.70
C SER A 149 -0.31 -4.64 10.44
N ILE A 150 -0.40 -5.27 9.28
CA ILE A 150 -1.60 -6.01 8.86
C ILE A 150 -1.38 -7.50 9.06
N THR A 151 -2.18 -8.11 9.92
CA THR A 151 -2.17 -9.57 10.13
C THR A 151 -2.62 -10.34 8.89
N PRO A 152 -2.16 -11.57 8.67
CA PRO A 152 -2.47 -12.34 7.46
C PRO A 152 -3.94 -12.55 7.17
N ASN A 153 -4.80 -12.59 8.19
CA ASN A 153 -6.26 -12.73 8.05
C ASN A 153 -6.95 -11.45 7.55
N ARG A 154 -6.32 -10.26 7.73
CA ARG A 154 -6.92 -8.97 7.40
C ARG A 154 -6.46 -8.44 6.04
N GLY A 155 -6.46 -9.30 5.00
CA GLY A 155 -6.14 -8.92 3.62
C GLY A 155 -6.98 -7.75 3.07
N ASP A 156 -8.21 -7.57 3.58
CA ASP A 156 -9.10 -6.44 3.27
C ASP A 156 -8.53 -5.07 3.65
N CYS A 157 -7.66 -5.04 4.67
CA CYS A 157 -7.03 -3.80 5.18
C CYS A 157 -5.76 -3.38 4.42
N PHE A 158 -5.30 -4.14 3.40
CA PHE A 158 -4.19 -3.73 2.54
C PHE A 158 -4.55 -2.62 1.54
N SER A 159 -5.42 -1.69 1.96
CA SER A 159 -5.82 -0.54 1.16
C SER A 159 -6.35 0.60 2.03
N VAL A 160 -6.29 1.82 1.48
CA VAL A 160 -6.92 2.99 2.12
C VAL A 160 -8.42 2.76 2.30
N LEU A 161 -9.08 2.14 1.32
CA LEU A 161 -10.50 1.79 1.41
C LEU A 161 -10.80 0.84 2.57
N GLY A 162 -9.97 -0.20 2.77
CA GLY A 162 -10.14 -1.16 3.88
C GLY A 162 -9.97 -0.50 5.24
N ILE A 163 -8.91 0.30 5.41
CA ILE A 163 -8.68 1.07 6.64
C ILE A 163 -9.80 2.08 6.89
N ALA A 164 -10.29 2.75 5.84
CA ALA A 164 -11.42 3.69 5.97
C ALA A 164 -12.71 3.00 6.43
N ARG A 165 -12.98 1.76 5.99
CA ARG A 165 -14.10 0.94 6.49
C ARG A 165 -13.97 0.68 7.99
N GLU A 166 -12.79 0.27 8.43
CA GLU A 166 -12.53 0.01 9.85
C GLU A 166 -12.71 1.28 10.71
N ILE A 167 -12.12 2.40 10.30
CA ILE A 167 -12.27 3.68 10.99
C ILE A 167 -13.76 4.07 11.07
N ALA A 168 -14.52 3.89 10.00
CA ALA A 168 -15.94 4.21 9.98
C ALA A 168 -16.74 3.36 10.98
N VAL A 169 -16.43 2.07 11.11
CA VAL A 169 -17.08 1.17 12.08
C VAL A 169 -16.70 1.54 13.52
N ILE A 170 -15.42 1.68 13.81
CA ILE A 170 -14.89 1.98 15.14
C ILE A 170 -15.47 3.29 15.68
N HIS A 171 -15.54 4.32 14.84
CA HIS A 171 -16.02 5.65 15.23
C HIS A 171 -17.50 5.87 14.91
N GLN A 172 -18.24 4.84 14.48
CA GLN A 172 -19.66 4.88 14.14
C GLN A 172 -20.01 6.02 13.17
N LEU A 173 -19.12 6.27 12.21
CA LEU A 173 -19.32 7.29 11.20
C LEU A 173 -20.42 6.83 10.23
N LYS A 174 -21.30 7.76 9.84
CA LYS A 174 -22.24 7.48 8.78
C LYS A 174 -21.44 7.29 7.47
N LYS A 175 -21.70 6.19 6.76
CA LYS A 175 -21.25 6.07 5.38
C LYS A 175 -21.91 7.17 4.58
N GLU A 176 -21.15 8.18 4.19
CA GLU A 176 -21.57 9.01 3.08
C GLU A 176 -21.44 8.14 1.83
N ASN A 177 -22.55 7.91 1.12
CA ASN A 177 -22.58 7.19 -0.16
C ASN A 177 -21.80 7.93 -1.27
N ASN A 178 -21.12 8.99 -0.93
CA ASN A 178 -20.25 9.80 -1.76
C ASN A 178 -18.77 9.48 -1.52
N THR A 179 -18.35 8.24 -1.75
CA THR A 179 -17.01 8.11 -2.28
C THR A 179 -17.09 8.68 -3.70
N GLY A 180 -16.38 9.75 -4.00
CA GLY A 180 -16.37 10.38 -5.33
C GLY A 180 -15.95 9.45 -6.48
N ILE A 181 -15.85 8.17 -6.21
CA ILE A 181 -15.59 7.05 -7.10
C ILE A 181 -16.89 6.52 -7.72
N ASP A 182 -18.04 6.62 -7.02
CA ASP A 182 -19.33 6.12 -7.53
C ASP A 182 -20.20 7.23 -8.18
N ALA A 183 -19.80 8.50 -8.07
CA ALA A 183 -20.67 9.64 -8.34
C ALA A 183 -20.67 10.15 -9.80
N GLN A 184 -19.98 9.50 -10.74
CA GLN A 184 -20.09 9.84 -12.17
C GLN A 184 -20.26 8.59 -13.03
N GLN A 185 -21.43 7.97 -12.94
CA GLN A 185 -21.99 7.26 -14.08
C GLN A 185 -22.43 8.31 -15.13
N GLN A 186 -21.47 8.90 -15.82
CA GLN A 186 -21.78 9.49 -17.12
C GLN A 186 -21.40 8.45 -18.17
N GLU A 187 -22.44 7.85 -18.71
CA GLU A 187 -22.45 7.12 -19.97
C GLU A 187 -21.99 8.06 -21.12
N ASN A 188 -20.69 8.24 -21.23
CA ASN A 188 -20.06 8.75 -22.43
C ASN A 188 -18.99 7.74 -22.85
N GLU A 189 -19.37 6.47 -22.93
CA GLU A 189 -18.62 5.47 -23.67
C GLU A 189 -18.76 5.78 -25.17
N LYS A 190 -17.97 6.71 -25.67
CA LYS A 190 -17.57 6.63 -27.07
C LYS A 190 -16.64 5.41 -27.18
N VAL A 191 -17.24 4.25 -27.33
CA VAL A 191 -16.52 3.04 -27.70
C VAL A 191 -15.94 3.29 -29.08
N TYR A 192 -14.69 3.69 -29.14
CA TYR A 192 -13.98 3.67 -30.40
C TYR A 192 -13.77 2.20 -30.78
N SER A 193 -14.22 1.81 -31.97
CA SER A 193 -13.96 0.49 -32.56
C SER A 193 -12.51 0.36 -33.05
N ALA A 194 -11.56 0.89 -32.30
CA ALA A 194 -10.16 0.60 -32.50
C ALA A 194 -9.91 -0.83 -32.00
N LEU A 195 -9.84 -1.73 -32.96
CA LEU A 195 -9.80 -3.16 -32.79
C LEU A 195 -8.45 -3.57 -32.17
N LEU A 196 -8.48 -4.00 -30.92
CA LEU A 196 -7.61 -5.11 -30.59
C LEU A 196 -8.15 -6.33 -31.33
N HIS A 197 -7.37 -6.88 -32.25
CA HIS A 197 -7.68 -8.15 -32.89
C HIS A 197 -7.41 -9.36 -31.97
N GLN A 198 -7.35 -9.12 -30.66
CA GLN A 198 -6.94 -10.07 -29.63
C GLN A 198 -8.17 -10.51 -28.85
N ASN A 199 -8.35 -11.82 -28.76
CA ASN A 199 -9.30 -12.40 -27.82
C ASN A 199 -8.63 -12.64 -26.48
N VAL A 200 -9.44 -12.85 -25.45
CA VAL A 200 -9.00 -13.26 -24.12
C VAL A 200 -9.51 -14.64 -23.83
N VAL A 201 -8.64 -15.56 -23.50
CA VAL A 201 -8.97 -16.94 -23.15
C VAL A 201 -8.45 -17.24 -21.75
N VAL A 202 -9.33 -17.72 -20.88
CA VAL A 202 -8.92 -18.23 -19.57
C VAL A 202 -9.06 -19.75 -19.58
N GLN A 203 -7.93 -20.45 -19.58
CA GLN A 203 -7.87 -21.91 -19.58
C GLN A 203 -7.87 -22.47 -18.14
N ALA A 204 -7.32 -21.72 -17.20
CA ALA A 204 -7.27 -22.06 -15.76
C ALA A 204 -8.35 -21.25 -15.00
N ASP A 205 -9.60 -21.53 -15.28
CA ASP A 205 -10.75 -20.76 -14.78
C ASP A 205 -11.06 -20.98 -13.28
N ASP A 206 -10.54 -22.04 -12.68
CA ASP A 206 -10.52 -22.26 -11.24
C ASP A 206 -9.49 -21.37 -10.52
N ALA A 207 -8.35 -21.14 -11.15
CA ALA A 207 -7.28 -20.29 -10.64
C ALA A 207 -7.53 -18.79 -10.93
N CYS A 208 -8.19 -18.48 -12.05
CA CYS A 208 -8.56 -17.13 -12.49
C CYS A 208 -10.02 -17.06 -12.91
N PRO A 209 -10.99 -17.09 -11.97
CA PRO A 209 -12.41 -17.07 -12.32
C PRO A 209 -12.93 -15.72 -12.83
N ARG A 210 -12.15 -14.65 -12.76
CA ARG A 210 -12.51 -13.33 -13.31
C ARG A 210 -11.28 -12.62 -13.84
N TYR A 211 -11.31 -12.26 -15.12
CA TYR A 211 -10.22 -11.59 -15.80
C TYR A 211 -10.74 -10.50 -16.74
N LEU A 212 -10.23 -9.29 -16.59
CA LEU A 212 -10.62 -8.13 -17.38
C LEU A 212 -9.39 -7.51 -18.05
N LEU A 213 -9.54 -7.16 -19.32
CA LEU A 213 -8.56 -6.36 -20.07
C LEU A 213 -9.23 -5.12 -20.65
N GLN A 214 -8.60 -3.98 -20.46
CA GLN A 214 -9.07 -2.69 -20.99
C GLN A 214 -7.96 -2.03 -21.79
N PRO A 215 -8.08 -1.98 -23.12
CA PRO A 215 -7.17 -1.22 -23.97
C PRO A 215 -7.38 0.28 -23.84
N ILE A 216 -6.29 1.04 -23.92
CA ILE A 216 -6.30 2.51 -24.08
C ILE A 216 -5.25 2.85 -25.12
N PHE A 217 -5.63 3.60 -26.15
CA PHE A 217 -4.79 3.96 -27.30
C PHE A 217 -4.48 5.45 -27.30
N ASN A 218 -3.40 5.82 -28.00
CA ASN A 218 -3.02 7.23 -28.23
C ASN A 218 -2.86 8.04 -26.93
N ILE A 219 -2.26 7.45 -25.89
CA ILE A 219 -1.95 8.12 -24.63
C ILE A 219 -0.84 9.14 -24.88
N ASP A 220 -1.01 10.35 -24.37
CA ASP A 220 0.02 11.41 -24.42
C ASP A 220 1.15 11.09 -23.43
N ARG A 221 2.23 10.51 -23.96
CA ARG A 221 3.44 10.15 -23.20
C ARG A 221 4.21 11.34 -22.63
N SER A 222 3.91 12.58 -23.05
CA SER A 222 4.55 13.77 -22.49
C SER A 222 4.05 14.11 -21.08
N LYS A 223 2.95 13.50 -20.67
CA LYS A 223 2.35 13.72 -19.36
C LYS A 223 3.09 12.93 -18.28
N THR A 224 3.36 13.62 -17.20
CA THR A 224 4.00 13.06 -16.02
C THR A 224 2.99 12.82 -14.90
N THR A 225 3.37 12.03 -13.93
CA THR A 225 2.54 11.76 -12.75
C THR A 225 2.18 13.07 -12.04
N PRO A 226 0.89 13.38 -11.84
CA PRO A 226 0.46 14.56 -11.11
C PRO A 226 1.06 14.59 -9.70
N LYS A 227 1.45 15.77 -9.23
CA LYS A 227 2.11 15.95 -7.93
C LYS A 227 1.33 15.29 -6.79
N TRP A 228 0.01 15.49 -6.71
CA TRP A 228 -0.81 14.91 -5.64
C TRP A 228 -0.77 13.37 -5.61
N LEU A 229 -0.67 12.70 -6.77
CA LEU A 229 -0.57 11.25 -6.88
C LEU A 229 0.84 10.79 -6.48
N LYS A 230 1.87 11.48 -6.96
CA LYS A 230 3.26 11.24 -6.60
C LYS A 230 3.48 11.37 -5.08
N ASP A 231 2.98 12.44 -4.48
CA ASP A 231 3.11 12.68 -3.04
C ASP A 231 2.46 11.55 -2.21
N ARG A 232 1.30 11.04 -2.63
CA ARG A 232 0.61 9.92 -1.95
C ARG A 232 1.37 8.61 -2.07
N LEU A 233 1.95 8.30 -3.24
CA LEU A 233 2.79 7.12 -3.42
C LEU A 233 4.02 7.18 -2.52
N ILE A 234 4.73 8.29 -2.53
CA ILE A 234 5.93 8.50 -1.70
C ILE A 234 5.58 8.42 -0.21
N ALA A 235 4.48 9.06 0.22
CA ALA A 235 4.00 8.98 1.60
C ALA A 235 3.65 7.56 2.03
N SER A 236 3.26 6.70 1.08
CA SER A 236 2.99 5.27 1.31
C SER A 236 4.22 4.38 1.15
N GLY A 237 5.43 4.95 1.07
CA GLY A 237 6.69 4.22 0.95
C GLY A 237 6.99 3.66 -0.45
N LEU A 238 6.20 4.00 -1.47
CA LEU A 238 6.43 3.56 -2.83
C LEU A 238 7.29 4.56 -3.62
N ARG A 239 8.16 4.01 -4.47
CA ARG A 239 8.89 4.82 -5.46
C ARG A 239 7.98 5.11 -6.64
N THR A 240 8.11 6.29 -7.20
CA THR A 240 7.45 6.63 -8.47
C THR A 240 8.30 6.17 -9.65
N HIS A 241 7.61 5.79 -10.71
CA HIS A 241 8.18 5.33 -11.97
C HIS A 241 7.66 6.23 -13.11
N ASN A 242 7.10 5.65 -14.14
CA ASN A 242 6.35 6.39 -15.14
C ASN A 242 4.87 6.52 -14.73
N PHE A 243 4.18 7.47 -15.36
CA PHE A 243 2.78 7.79 -15.01
C PHE A 243 1.84 6.58 -15.03
N LEU A 244 2.00 5.65 -15.98
CA LEU A 244 1.12 4.48 -16.11
C LEU A 244 1.28 3.50 -14.95
N VAL A 245 2.53 3.21 -14.57
CA VAL A 245 2.87 2.37 -13.41
C VAL A 245 2.44 3.04 -12.11
N ASP A 246 2.62 4.36 -11.99
CA ASP A 246 2.22 5.11 -10.82
C ASP A 246 0.70 5.07 -10.61
N VAL A 247 -0.10 5.12 -11.69
CA VAL A 247 -1.55 4.96 -11.59
C VAL A 247 -1.94 3.57 -11.12
N THR A 248 -1.31 2.50 -11.64
CA THR A 248 -1.62 1.13 -11.19
C THR A 248 -1.27 0.94 -9.71
N ASN A 249 -0.13 1.46 -9.26
CA ASN A 249 0.29 1.45 -7.86
C ASN A 249 -0.64 2.29 -6.97
N TYR A 250 -1.11 3.43 -7.46
CA TYR A 250 -2.06 4.26 -6.71
C TYR A 250 -3.40 3.55 -6.50
N VAL A 251 -3.95 2.91 -7.53
CA VAL A 251 -5.21 2.15 -7.42
C VAL A 251 -5.05 0.94 -6.50
N LEU A 252 -3.90 0.28 -6.54
CA LEU A 252 -3.56 -0.79 -5.61
C LEU A 252 -3.60 -0.30 -4.15
N LEU A 253 -3.02 0.86 -3.84
CA LEU A 253 -3.06 1.45 -2.49
C LEU A 253 -4.45 1.95 -2.12
N GLU A 254 -5.14 2.64 -3.05
CA GLU A 254 -6.46 3.23 -2.81
C GLU A 254 -7.51 2.17 -2.56
N LEU A 255 -7.58 1.13 -3.39
CA LEU A 255 -8.66 0.14 -3.41
C LEU A 255 -8.25 -1.27 -2.95
N GLY A 256 -6.97 -1.61 -2.98
CA GLY A 256 -6.48 -2.95 -2.65
C GLY A 256 -6.49 -3.92 -3.83
N GLN A 257 -6.76 -3.46 -5.04
CA GLN A 257 -6.75 -4.26 -6.25
C GLN A 257 -5.44 -4.07 -7.01
N PRO A 258 -4.59 -5.10 -7.11
CA PRO A 258 -3.44 -5.04 -7.99
C PRO A 258 -3.89 -4.98 -9.46
N LEU A 259 -3.28 -4.07 -10.21
CA LEU A 259 -3.47 -3.91 -11.64
C LEU A 259 -2.13 -4.10 -12.35
N HIS A 260 -2.18 -4.49 -13.62
CA HIS A 260 -1.01 -4.50 -14.48
C HIS A 260 -1.27 -3.76 -15.79
N ALA A 261 -0.23 -3.17 -16.38
CA ALA A 261 -0.30 -2.52 -17.67
C ALA A 261 0.70 -3.17 -18.62
N PHE A 262 0.20 -3.73 -19.71
CA PHE A 262 1.01 -4.22 -20.81
C PHE A 262 1.14 -3.15 -21.88
N ASP A 263 2.30 -3.08 -22.53
CA ASP A 263 2.49 -2.35 -23.78
C ASP A 263 1.74 -3.10 -24.88
N ALA A 264 0.66 -2.53 -25.41
CA ALA A 264 -0.22 -3.20 -26.36
C ALA A 264 0.49 -3.56 -27.66
N ASP A 265 1.49 -2.76 -28.06
CA ASP A 265 2.26 -2.98 -29.31
C ASP A 265 3.24 -4.17 -29.19
N LYS A 266 3.46 -4.66 -27.96
CA LYS A 266 4.34 -5.81 -27.67
C LYS A 266 3.59 -7.11 -27.37
N VAL A 267 2.25 -7.07 -27.33
CA VAL A 267 1.42 -8.26 -27.14
C VAL A 267 1.03 -8.83 -28.49
N VAL A 268 1.32 -10.10 -28.72
CA VAL A 268 1.14 -10.73 -30.05
C VAL A 268 0.05 -11.81 -29.99
N GLY A 269 -1.02 -11.61 -30.74
CA GLY A 269 -2.16 -12.55 -30.77
C GLY A 269 -3.03 -12.51 -29.52
N ASP A 270 -3.72 -13.60 -29.22
CA ASP A 270 -4.66 -13.69 -28.12
C ASP A 270 -3.94 -13.75 -26.77
N VAL A 271 -4.54 -13.11 -25.75
CA VAL A 271 -4.07 -13.22 -24.36
C VAL A 271 -4.69 -14.44 -23.70
N CYS A 272 -3.86 -15.30 -23.15
CA CYS A 272 -4.25 -16.54 -22.51
C CYS A 272 -3.80 -16.59 -21.05
N VAL A 273 -4.75 -16.82 -20.14
CA VAL A 273 -4.46 -17.12 -18.73
C VAL A 273 -4.48 -18.62 -18.54
N ARG A 274 -3.33 -19.21 -18.22
CA ARG A 274 -3.13 -20.65 -18.14
C ARG A 274 -2.13 -21.04 -17.05
N LEU A 275 -2.03 -22.31 -16.73
CA LEU A 275 -0.86 -22.82 -16.03
C LEU A 275 0.38 -22.80 -16.94
N ALA A 276 1.53 -22.60 -16.37
CA ALA A 276 2.81 -22.64 -17.07
C ALA A 276 3.08 -24.03 -17.65
N HIS A 277 3.94 -24.12 -18.66
CA HIS A 277 4.51 -25.38 -19.08
C HIS A 277 5.82 -25.63 -18.32
N ALA A 278 6.03 -26.85 -17.85
CA ALA A 278 7.26 -27.21 -17.17
C ALA A 278 8.50 -26.95 -18.04
N GLY A 279 9.47 -26.22 -17.51
CA GLY A 279 10.67 -25.81 -18.24
C GLY A 279 10.52 -24.53 -19.07
N GLU A 280 9.34 -23.92 -19.10
CA GLU A 280 9.11 -22.61 -19.74
C GLU A 280 9.92 -21.53 -19.01
N THR A 281 10.59 -20.64 -19.75
CA THR A 281 11.43 -19.59 -19.19
C THR A 281 11.01 -18.22 -19.69
N PHE A 282 11.10 -17.20 -18.83
CA PHE A 282 10.93 -15.81 -19.24
C PHE A 282 11.65 -14.87 -18.27
N THR A 283 11.82 -13.62 -18.68
CA THR A 283 12.51 -12.59 -17.88
C THR A 283 11.48 -11.66 -17.24
N LEU A 284 11.57 -11.53 -15.91
CA LEU A 284 10.73 -10.66 -15.10
C LEU A 284 11.12 -9.18 -15.24
N LEU A 285 10.26 -8.26 -14.75
CA LEU A 285 10.54 -6.82 -14.72
C LEU A 285 11.79 -6.44 -13.93
N ASN A 286 12.21 -7.24 -12.96
CA ASN A 286 13.46 -7.06 -12.21
C ASN A 286 14.69 -7.67 -12.91
N GLU A 287 14.58 -8.00 -14.20
CA GLU A 287 15.61 -8.60 -15.06
C GLU A 287 16.04 -10.04 -14.68
N GLN A 288 15.41 -10.63 -13.66
CA GLN A 288 15.64 -12.03 -13.30
C GLN A 288 14.99 -12.95 -14.32
N THR A 289 15.75 -13.89 -14.90
CA THR A 289 15.19 -14.96 -15.73
C THR A 289 14.82 -16.15 -14.84
N VAL A 290 13.57 -16.60 -14.94
CA VAL A 290 13.02 -17.70 -14.15
C VAL A 290 12.64 -18.88 -15.04
N THR A 291 12.73 -20.09 -14.48
CA THR A 291 12.26 -21.34 -15.12
C THR A 291 11.05 -21.85 -14.34
N LEU A 292 9.95 -22.06 -15.05
CA LEU A 292 8.66 -22.44 -14.47
C LEU A 292 8.54 -23.95 -14.31
N THR A 293 7.81 -24.40 -13.29
CA THR A 293 7.67 -25.82 -12.96
C THR A 293 6.37 -26.44 -13.47
N GLY A 294 5.38 -25.60 -13.88
CA GLY A 294 4.12 -26.03 -14.48
C GLY A 294 2.90 -25.85 -13.57
N ASP A 295 3.08 -25.44 -12.31
CA ASP A 295 1.98 -25.14 -11.38
C ASP A 295 1.79 -23.64 -11.10
N GLU A 296 2.60 -22.81 -11.76
CA GLU A 296 2.43 -21.35 -11.72
C GLU A 296 1.35 -20.90 -12.70
N LEU A 297 0.52 -19.97 -12.26
CA LEU A 297 -0.43 -19.28 -13.12
C LEU A 297 0.32 -18.19 -13.91
N VAL A 298 0.14 -18.19 -15.23
CA VAL A 298 0.77 -17.24 -16.13
C VAL A 298 -0.24 -16.56 -17.03
N ILE A 299 0.09 -15.34 -17.42
CA ILE A 299 -0.54 -14.64 -18.53
C ILE A 299 0.42 -14.74 -19.69
N ALA A 300 -0.06 -15.23 -20.83
CA ALA A 300 0.74 -15.50 -22.00
C ALA A 300 0.06 -14.99 -23.27
N ASP A 301 0.83 -14.83 -24.33
CA ASP A 301 0.36 -14.60 -25.69
C ASP A 301 0.89 -15.69 -26.63
N SER A 302 0.82 -15.49 -27.95
CA SER A 302 1.30 -16.46 -28.94
C SER A 302 2.83 -16.66 -28.94
N GLU A 303 3.59 -15.73 -28.38
CA GLU A 303 5.06 -15.79 -28.32
C GLU A 303 5.58 -16.32 -26.97
N GLY A 304 4.75 -16.40 -25.93
CA GLY A 304 5.14 -16.95 -24.64
C GLY A 304 4.60 -16.17 -23.45
N VAL A 305 5.23 -16.32 -22.28
CA VAL A 305 4.77 -15.72 -21.03
C VAL A 305 4.97 -14.20 -21.03
N LEU A 306 3.91 -13.48 -20.67
CA LEU A 306 3.89 -12.03 -20.45
C LEU A 306 4.08 -11.67 -18.97
N ALA A 307 3.53 -12.50 -18.07
CA ALA A 307 3.59 -12.24 -16.63
C ALA A 307 3.38 -13.52 -15.80
N LEU A 308 3.97 -13.58 -14.61
CA LEU A 308 3.49 -14.41 -13.50
C LEU A 308 2.23 -13.77 -12.93
N ALA A 309 1.08 -14.40 -13.13
CA ALA A 309 -0.22 -13.87 -12.74
C ALA A 309 -0.25 -13.53 -11.24
N GLY A 310 -0.64 -12.30 -10.91
CA GLY A 310 -0.72 -11.82 -9.53
C GLY A 310 0.60 -11.68 -8.78
N ILE A 311 1.76 -11.86 -9.43
CA ILE A 311 3.08 -11.79 -8.80
C ILE A 311 3.92 -10.68 -9.44
N MET A 312 4.32 -10.84 -10.71
CA MET A 312 5.18 -9.86 -11.39
C MET A 312 5.07 -9.98 -12.91
N GLY A 313 5.04 -8.83 -13.58
CA GLY A 313 5.08 -8.73 -15.03
C GLY A 313 6.41 -9.17 -15.63
N GLY A 314 6.39 -9.47 -16.93
CA GLY A 314 7.57 -9.78 -17.74
C GLY A 314 8.14 -8.55 -18.44
N LEU A 315 9.45 -8.56 -18.66
CA LEU A 315 10.18 -7.45 -19.27
C LEU A 315 9.76 -7.19 -20.73
N ARG A 316 9.38 -8.25 -21.47
CA ARG A 316 9.02 -8.18 -22.89
C ARG A 316 7.83 -7.24 -23.13
N SER A 317 6.80 -7.34 -22.31
CA SER A 317 5.55 -6.56 -22.44
C SER A 317 5.50 -5.33 -21.54
N ALA A 318 6.63 -4.96 -20.93
CA ALA A 318 6.70 -3.83 -20.02
C ALA A 318 6.38 -2.51 -20.72
N VAL A 319 5.59 -1.66 -20.04
CA VAL A 319 5.39 -0.27 -20.43
C VAL A 319 6.67 0.53 -20.20
N THR A 320 6.94 1.46 -21.10
CA THR A 320 8.11 2.34 -21.08
C THR A 320 7.68 3.78 -21.32
N ASP A 321 8.60 4.72 -21.24
CA ASP A 321 8.34 6.13 -21.54
C ASP A 321 7.95 6.39 -23.02
N SER A 322 8.17 5.41 -23.89
CA SER A 322 7.76 5.49 -25.30
C SER A 322 6.38 4.88 -25.58
N THR A 323 5.78 4.18 -24.62
CA THR A 323 4.50 3.49 -24.78
C THR A 323 3.35 4.48 -24.93
N THR A 324 2.54 4.32 -25.99
CA THR A 324 1.35 5.13 -26.28
C THR A 324 0.06 4.31 -26.28
N ASN A 325 0.18 3.00 -26.39
CA ASN A 325 -0.94 2.05 -26.40
C ASN A 325 -0.74 1.04 -25.27
N ILE A 326 -1.72 0.88 -24.42
CA ILE A 326 -1.64 -0.05 -23.30
C ILE A 326 -2.85 -0.97 -23.23
N ILE A 327 -2.67 -2.10 -22.57
CA ILE A 327 -3.74 -2.97 -22.11
C ILE A 327 -3.66 -3.02 -20.59
N LEU A 328 -4.68 -2.48 -19.92
CA LEU A 328 -4.80 -2.61 -18.47
C LEU A 328 -5.42 -3.95 -18.12
N GLU A 329 -4.81 -4.65 -17.19
CA GLU A 329 -5.30 -5.90 -16.59
C GLU A 329 -5.89 -5.63 -15.21
N SER A 330 -7.03 -6.24 -14.92
CA SER A 330 -7.59 -6.34 -13.58
C SER A 330 -8.24 -7.72 -13.41
N ALA A 331 -7.80 -8.48 -12.42
CA ALA A 331 -8.25 -9.86 -12.26
C ALA A 331 -8.56 -10.22 -10.82
N PHE A 332 -9.32 -11.28 -10.64
CA PHE A 332 -9.36 -12.04 -9.41
C PHE A 332 -8.62 -13.36 -9.63
N PHE A 333 -7.55 -13.56 -8.89
CA PHE A 333 -6.83 -14.82 -8.83
C PHE A 333 -7.17 -15.52 -7.51
N ALA A 334 -7.46 -16.81 -7.57
CA ALA A 334 -7.74 -17.61 -6.39
C ALA A 334 -6.50 -17.62 -5.46
N PRO A 335 -6.65 -17.36 -4.15
CA PRO A 335 -5.51 -17.29 -3.23
C PRO A 335 -4.57 -18.50 -3.32
N ASN A 336 -5.14 -19.71 -3.45
CA ASN A 336 -4.38 -20.96 -3.54
C ASN A 336 -3.51 -21.05 -4.83
N ALA A 337 -3.88 -20.33 -5.89
CA ALA A 337 -3.09 -20.30 -7.12
C ALA A 337 -1.85 -19.40 -7.01
N ILE A 338 -1.83 -18.47 -6.06
CA ILE A 338 -0.73 -17.51 -5.86
C ILE A 338 0.12 -17.85 -4.64
N ALA A 339 -0.51 -18.37 -3.57
CA ALA A 339 0.15 -18.61 -2.29
C ALA A 339 1.41 -19.48 -2.44
N GLY A 340 2.54 -18.95 -1.94
CA GLY A 340 3.85 -19.62 -1.92
C GLY A 340 4.62 -19.59 -3.25
N ARG A 341 3.97 -19.26 -4.40
CA ARG A 341 4.65 -19.27 -5.72
C ARG A 341 5.69 -18.16 -5.83
N ALA A 342 5.38 -16.95 -5.34
CA ALA A 342 6.34 -15.84 -5.34
C ALA A 342 7.64 -16.20 -4.61
N ARG A 343 7.56 -16.87 -3.45
CA ARG A 343 8.74 -17.24 -2.64
C ARG A 343 9.69 -18.21 -3.35
N ARG A 344 9.20 -19.07 -4.26
CA ARG A 344 10.06 -19.97 -5.05
C ARG A 344 11.08 -19.21 -5.89
N PHE A 345 10.72 -18.01 -6.33
CA PHE A 345 11.58 -17.14 -7.12
C PHE A 345 12.27 -16.05 -6.31
N GLY A 346 12.19 -16.11 -4.97
CA GLY A 346 12.74 -15.07 -4.09
C GLY A 346 12.00 -13.74 -4.18
N LEU A 347 10.73 -13.76 -4.64
CA LEU A 347 9.91 -12.57 -4.83
C LEU A 347 8.97 -12.34 -3.63
N HIS A 348 8.81 -11.06 -3.31
CA HIS A 348 7.86 -10.60 -2.30
C HIS A 348 7.27 -9.29 -2.81
N THR A 349 6.12 -9.35 -3.49
CA THR A 349 5.52 -8.18 -4.15
C THR A 349 4.22 -7.77 -3.48
N ASP A 350 3.89 -6.49 -3.58
CA ASP A 350 2.62 -5.94 -3.10
C ASP A 350 1.39 -6.63 -3.71
N ALA A 351 1.51 -7.07 -4.97
CA ALA A 351 0.47 -7.83 -5.64
C ALA A 351 0.32 -9.23 -5.05
N SER A 352 1.44 -9.99 -4.93
CA SER A 352 1.39 -11.37 -4.41
C SER A 352 0.87 -11.43 -2.98
N GLN A 353 1.28 -10.49 -2.11
CA GLN A 353 0.78 -10.40 -0.74
C GLN A 353 -0.74 -10.21 -0.66
N ARG A 354 -1.32 -9.41 -1.55
CA ARG A 354 -2.76 -9.17 -1.60
C ARG A 354 -3.50 -10.39 -2.15
N PHE A 355 -3.06 -10.94 -3.27
CA PHE A 355 -3.73 -12.08 -3.88
C PHE A 355 -3.66 -13.35 -3.03
N GLU A 356 -2.51 -13.64 -2.39
CA GLU A 356 -2.40 -14.83 -1.53
C GLU A 356 -3.27 -14.77 -0.28
N ARG A 357 -3.65 -13.56 0.19
CA ARG A 357 -4.56 -13.34 1.32
C ARG A 357 -6.01 -13.16 0.92
N GLY A 358 -6.26 -12.93 -0.35
CA GLY A 358 -7.59 -12.71 -0.93
C GLY A 358 -7.89 -11.25 -1.22
N VAL A 359 -8.11 -10.96 -2.50
CA VAL A 359 -8.61 -9.67 -2.99
C VAL A 359 -10.11 -9.78 -3.22
N ASP A 360 -10.85 -8.73 -2.96
CA ASP A 360 -12.30 -8.69 -3.19
C ASP A 360 -12.63 -9.04 -4.65
N PHE A 361 -13.28 -10.19 -4.87
CA PHE A 361 -13.61 -10.69 -6.20
C PHE A 361 -14.62 -9.80 -6.96
N ASN A 362 -15.28 -8.83 -6.30
CA ASN A 362 -16.16 -7.85 -6.92
C ASN A 362 -15.46 -6.54 -7.30
N LEU A 363 -14.20 -6.36 -6.86
CA LEU A 363 -13.45 -5.13 -7.05
C LEU A 363 -12.83 -4.93 -8.45
N PRO A 364 -12.47 -5.95 -9.23
CA PRO A 364 -11.70 -5.80 -10.47
C PRO A 364 -12.28 -4.78 -11.45
N LYS A 365 -13.59 -4.78 -11.70
CA LYS A 365 -14.25 -3.83 -12.61
C LYS A 365 -14.16 -2.39 -12.12
N ARG A 366 -14.36 -2.16 -10.82
CA ARG A 366 -14.29 -0.83 -10.19
C ARG A 366 -12.86 -0.27 -10.25
N ALA A 367 -11.87 -1.10 -9.94
CA ALA A 367 -10.47 -0.71 -9.97
C ALA A 367 -9.99 -0.41 -11.39
N LEU A 368 -10.38 -1.23 -12.36
CA LEU A 368 -10.08 -1.00 -13.77
C LEU A 368 -10.65 0.35 -14.24
N LYS A 369 -11.94 0.61 -13.94
CA LYS A 369 -12.55 1.90 -14.25
C LYS A 369 -11.79 3.06 -13.60
N ARG A 370 -11.42 2.94 -12.33
CA ARG A 370 -10.66 3.98 -11.62
C ARG A 370 -9.32 4.29 -12.28
N ALA A 371 -8.59 3.27 -12.73
CA ALA A 371 -7.33 3.46 -13.45
C ALA A 371 -7.54 4.13 -14.81
N VAL A 372 -8.56 3.70 -15.56
CA VAL A 372 -8.94 4.32 -16.84
C VAL A 372 -9.27 5.81 -16.66
N ASP A 373 -10.10 6.14 -15.67
CA ASP A 373 -10.51 7.52 -15.38
C ASP A 373 -9.28 8.40 -15.02
N LEU A 374 -8.34 7.87 -14.24
CA LEU A 374 -7.10 8.57 -13.89
C LEU A 374 -6.20 8.79 -15.11
N ILE A 375 -5.96 7.75 -15.92
CA ILE A 375 -5.11 7.83 -17.11
C ILE A 375 -5.71 8.82 -18.11
N THR A 376 -6.98 8.68 -18.44
CA THR A 376 -7.61 9.51 -19.47
C THR A 376 -7.80 10.96 -19.03
N SER A 377 -7.99 11.22 -17.74
CA SER A 377 -8.08 12.59 -17.21
C SER A 377 -6.76 13.37 -17.31
N VAL A 378 -5.62 12.70 -17.26
CA VAL A 378 -4.28 13.32 -17.25
C VAL A 378 -3.63 13.26 -18.63
N ALA A 379 -3.60 12.08 -19.23
CA ALA A 379 -2.87 11.81 -20.47
C ALA A 379 -3.78 11.63 -21.70
N GLY A 380 -5.11 11.77 -21.53
CA GLY A 380 -6.04 11.51 -22.62
C GLY A 380 -6.04 10.06 -23.04
N GLY A 381 -6.29 9.84 -24.31
CA GLY A 381 -6.33 8.51 -24.92
C GLY A 381 -7.73 8.07 -25.31
N GLU A 382 -7.78 7.04 -26.13
CA GLU A 382 -9.01 6.46 -26.66
C GLU A 382 -9.27 5.13 -25.98
N ILE A 383 -10.41 4.99 -25.31
CA ILE A 383 -10.77 3.78 -24.58
C ILE A 383 -11.30 2.75 -25.57
N GLY A 384 -10.64 1.57 -25.67
CA GLY A 384 -11.11 0.46 -26.47
C GLY A 384 -12.21 -0.35 -25.78
N GLN A 385 -12.67 -1.42 -26.44
CA GLN A 385 -13.63 -2.34 -25.84
C GLN A 385 -13.01 -3.10 -24.66
N CYS A 386 -13.73 -3.17 -23.54
CA CYS A 386 -13.32 -4.00 -22.40
C CYS A 386 -13.64 -5.47 -22.67
N PHE A 387 -12.64 -6.33 -22.49
CA PHE A 387 -12.80 -7.77 -22.55
C PHE A 387 -12.98 -8.31 -21.14
N THR A 388 -14.01 -9.11 -20.93
CA THR A 388 -14.30 -9.72 -19.63
C THR A 388 -14.55 -11.19 -19.81
N VAL A 389 -13.80 -12.01 -19.07
CA VAL A 389 -14.02 -13.45 -18.97
C VAL A 389 -14.33 -13.76 -17.51
N GLU A 390 -15.47 -14.38 -17.26
CA GLU A 390 -15.94 -14.70 -15.91
C GLU A 390 -16.48 -16.14 -15.85
N ASN A 391 -16.04 -16.89 -14.85
CA ASN A 391 -16.69 -18.14 -14.42
C ASN A 391 -17.28 -17.93 -13.02
N LEU A 392 -18.59 -17.66 -12.96
CA LEU A 392 -19.29 -17.34 -11.72
C LEU A 392 -19.35 -18.55 -10.74
N ASP A 393 -19.24 -19.76 -11.26
CA ASP A 393 -19.30 -20.98 -10.42
C ASP A 393 -18.00 -21.15 -9.62
N ASN A 394 -16.89 -20.68 -10.14
CA ASN A 394 -15.56 -20.72 -9.52
C ASN A 394 -15.26 -19.49 -8.65
N LEU A 395 -16.11 -18.46 -8.66
CA LEU A 395 -15.96 -17.34 -7.72
C LEU A 395 -16.25 -17.80 -6.28
N PRO A 396 -15.55 -17.24 -5.29
CA PRO A 396 -15.76 -17.59 -3.88
C PRO A 396 -17.21 -17.35 -3.45
N LYS A 397 -17.86 -18.39 -2.93
CA LYS A 397 -19.22 -18.30 -2.39
C LYS A 397 -19.14 -17.95 -0.91
N ARG A 398 -19.76 -16.86 -0.50
CA ARG A 398 -19.86 -16.48 0.92
C ARG A 398 -21.00 -17.25 1.55
N LEU A 399 -20.65 -18.30 2.31
CA LEU A 399 -21.64 -19.13 2.99
C LEU A 399 -22.15 -18.43 4.24
N PRO A 400 -23.46 -18.49 4.53
CA PRO A 400 -24.02 -17.98 5.77
C PRO A 400 -23.48 -18.76 6.99
N ILE A 401 -23.07 -18.02 8.02
CA ILE A 401 -22.51 -18.54 9.27
C ILE A 401 -23.56 -18.38 10.37
N GLN A 402 -23.87 -19.46 11.10
CA GLN A 402 -24.79 -19.42 12.23
C GLN A 402 -24.02 -19.11 13.51
N VAL A 403 -24.49 -18.13 14.27
CA VAL A 403 -23.89 -17.70 15.55
C VAL A 403 -24.96 -17.67 16.61
N ALA A 404 -24.89 -18.55 17.61
CA ALA A 404 -25.80 -18.54 18.74
C ALA A 404 -25.47 -17.38 19.70
N LEU A 405 -26.48 -16.65 20.18
CA LEU A 405 -26.27 -15.55 21.15
C LEU A 405 -25.66 -16.09 22.46
N THR A 406 -25.97 -17.34 22.84
CA THR A 406 -25.34 -17.99 23.99
C THR A 406 -23.85 -18.28 23.77
N GLN A 407 -23.44 -18.57 22.54
CA GLN A 407 -22.02 -18.77 22.20
C GLN A 407 -21.23 -17.46 22.35
N VAL A 408 -21.77 -16.34 21.88
CA VAL A 408 -21.14 -15.01 22.07
C VAL A 408 -20.90 -14.74 23.56
N LYS A 409 -21.94 -14.94 24.38
CA LYS A 409 -21.82 -14.76 25.83
C LYS A 409 -20.82 -15.72 26.48
N SER A 410 -20.81 -16.98 26.06
CA SER A 410 -19.93 -18.03 26.61
C SER A 410 -18.45 -17.76 26.28
N LEU A 411 -18.15 -17.35 25.04
CA LEU A 411 -16.78 -17.10 24.60
C LEU A 411 -16.22 -15.78 25.15
N LEU A 412 -17.04 -14.72 25.19
CA LEU A 412 -16.60 -13.40 25.62
C LEU A 412 -16.73 -13.18 27.13
N GLY A 413 -17.48 -14.01 27.84
CA GLY A 413 -17.73 -13.85 29.27
C GLY A 413 -18.58 -12.64 29.65
N VAL A 414 -19.16 -11.93 28.66
CA VAL A 414 -19.96 -10.73 28.84
C VAL A 414 -21.31 -10.85 28.11
N ASP A 415 -22.36 -10.25 28.67
CA ASP A 415 -23.70 -10.22 28.07
C ASP A 415 -23.86 -8.95 27.22
N ILE A 416 -23.74 -9.09 25.89
CA ILE A 416 -23.92 -7.99 24.95
C ILE A 416 -25.34 -8.02 24.41
N ALA A 417 -26.04 -6.90 24.45
CA ALA A 417 -27.41 -6.79 23.94
C ALA A 417 -27.46 -7.18 22.44
N LYS A 418 -28.47 -8.01 22.07
CA LYS A 418 -28.63 -8.50 20.69
C LYS A 418 -28.62 -7.38 19.64
N ASP A 419 -29.33 -6.28 19.92
CA ASP A 419 -29.38 -5.13 19.00
C ASP A 419 -28.01 -4.51 18.78
N LYS A 420 -27.16 -4.51 19.82
CA LYS A 420 -25.78 -4.01 19.72
C LYS A 420 -24.92 -4.94 18.87
N ILE A 421 -25.07 -6.26 19.01
CA ILE A 421 -24.41 -7.27 18.18
C ILE A 421 -24.80 -7.06 16.71
N ILE A 422 -26.09 -6.95 16.42
CA ILE A 422 -26.59 -6.74 15.05
C ILE A 422 -26.06 -5.41 14.48
N GLN A 423 -26.03 -4.36 15.27
CA GLN A 423 -25.48 -3.06 14.88
C GLN A 423 -24.00 -3.18 14.47
N ILE A 424 -23.17 -3.84 15.30
CA ILE A 424 -21.74 -4.04 15.04
C ILE A 424 -21.56 -4.78 13.71
N LEU A 425 -22.19 -5.92 13.56
CA LEU A 425 -22.05 -6.77 12.38
C LEU A 425 -22.54 -6.07 11.09
N THR A 426 -23.65 -5.33 11.17
CA THR A 426 -24.18 -4.56 10.03
C THR A 426 -23.23 -3.43 9.62
N HIS A 427 -22.60 -2.74 10.58
CA HIS A 427 -21.59 -1.73 10.27
C HIS A 427 -20.36 -2.33 9.59
N LEU A 428 -20.00 -3.57 9.89
CA LEU A 428 -18.96 -4.35 9.22
C LEU A 428 -19.37 -4.90 7.83
N GLU A 429 -20.53 -4.46 7.31
CA GLU A 429 -21.10 -4.92 6.03
C GLU A 429 -21.51 -6.41 6.03
N ILE A 430 -21.58 -7.04 7.18
CA ILE A 430 -22.09 -8.41 7.32
C ILE A 430 -23.62 -8.37 7.23
N ILE A 431 -24.20 -9.15 6.34
CA ILE A 431 -25.64 -9.28 6.25
C ILE A 431 -26.11 -10.18 7.39
N VAL A 432 -27.04 -9.68 8.22
CA VAL A 432 -27.50 -10.36 9.43
C VAL A 432 -28.98 -10.66 9.34
N GLU A 433 -29.35 -11.94 9.47
CA GLU A 433 -30.73 -12.39 9.65
C GLU A 433 -30.95 -12.83 11.10
N ASP A 434 -31.88 -12.18 11.80
CA ASP A 434 -32.25 -12.53 13.18
C ASP A 434 -33.24 -13.71 13.19
N LYS A 435 -32.85 -14.85 13.80
CA LYS A 435 -33.68 -16.04 13.99
C LYS A 435 -34.09 -16.26 15.47
N GLY A 436 -34.00 -15.20 16.28
CA GLY A 436 -34.39 -15.21 17.70
C GLY A 436 -33.24 -15.61 18.64
N THR A 437 -32.88 -16.87 18.68
CA THR A 437 -31.83 -17.44 19.54
C THR A 437 -30.45 -17.48 18.88
N PHE A 438 -30.39 -17.34 17.57
CA PHE A 438 -29.16 -17.27 16.79
C PHE A 438 -29.30 -16.25 15.65
N LEU A 439 -28.16 -15.81 15.16
CA LEU A 439 -28.05 -14.95 13.99
C LEU A 439 -27.49 -15.77 12.82
N VAL A 440 -27.92 -15.45 11.60
CA VAL A 440 -27.33 -15.97 10.37
C VAL A 440 -26.57 -14.81 9.73
N CYS A 441 -25.25 -14.93 9.66
CA CYS A 441 -24.34 -13.88 9.25
C CYS A 441 -23.72 -14.25 7.90
N THR A 442 -23.93 -13.43 6.85
CA THR A 442 -23.28 -13.62 5.55
C THR A 442 -22.16 -12.58 5.39
N PRO A 443 -20.89 -13.02 5.33
CA PRO A 443 -19.75 -12.12 5.18
C PRO A 443 -19.76 -11.37 3.85
N PRO A 444 -19.22 -10.13 3.79
CA PRO A 444 -19.04 -9.42 2.54
C PRO A 444 -17.91 -10.03 1.68
N SER A 445 -17.87 -9.68 0.39
CA SER A 445 -16.95 -10.28 -0.59
C SER A 445 -15.47 -10.06 -0.27
N HIS A 446 -15.13 -8.98 0.40
CA HIS A 446 -13.75 -8.62 0.76
C HIS A 446 -13.22 -9.32 2.02
N ARG A 447 -14.06 -9.98 2.84
CA ARG A 447 -13.66 -10.66 4.07
C ARG A 447 -13.45 -12.15 3.82
N PHE A 448 -12.19 -12.54 3.52
CA PHE A 448 -11.82 -13.94 3.25
C PHE A 448 -11.62 -14.77 4.51
N ASP A 449 -11.39 -14.11 5.62
CA ASP A 449 -11.13 -14.67 6.94
C ASP A 449 -12.38 -15.17 7.66
N LEU A 450 -13.56 -14.61 7.36
CA LEU A 450 -14.80 -14.99 8.07
C LEU A 450 -15.38 -16.28 7.49
N THR A 451 -15.18 -17.39 8.20
CA THR A 451 -15.57 -18.74 7.75
C THR A 451 -16.34 -19.55 8.78
N ILE A 452 -16.12 -19.30 10.07
CA ILE A 452 -16.74 -20.00 11.20
C ILE A 452 -17.38 -19.03 12.19
N SER A 453 -18.16 -19.56 13.14
CA SER A 453 -18.87 -18.75 14.14
C SER A 453 -17.93 -17.96 15.05
N GLU A 454 -16.77 -18.50 15.35
CA GLU A 454 -15.74 -17.90 16.18
C GLU A 454 -15.18 -16.62 15.53
N ASP A 455 -15.02 -16.60 14.21
CA ASP A 455 -14.59 -15.41 13.47
C ASP A 455 -15.61 -14.26 13.65
N ILE A 456 -16.89 -14.58 13.63
CA ILE A 456 -17.96 -13.59 13.86
C ILE A 456 -17.95 -13.09 15.31
N VAL A 457 -17.65 -13.98 16.28
CA VAL A 457 -17.52 -13.59 17.70
C VAL A 457 -16.31 -12.69 17.89
N GLU A 458 -15.18 -12.94 17.21
CA GLU A 458 -14.02 -12.05 17.21
C GLU A 458 -14.38 -10.65 16.69
N GLU A 459 -15.10 -10.56 15.58
CA GLU A 459 -15.57 -9.29 15.04
C GLU A 459 -16.43 -8.49 16.04
N ILE A 460 -17.32 -9.19 16.76
CA ILE A 460 -18.12 -8.58 17.81
C ILE A 460 -17.22 -8.07 18.94
N ALA A 461 -16.26 -8.88 19.40
CA ALA A 461 -15.39 -8.55 20.53
C ALA A 461 -14.50 -7.35 20.24
N ARG A 462 -13.82 -7.31 19.06
CA ARG A 462 -12.90 -6.24 18.70
C ARG A 462 -13.59 -4.88 18.51
N ILE A 463 -14.82 -4.87 17.97
CA ILE A 463 -15.59 -3.63 17.78
C ILE A 463 -16.34 -3.23 19.08
N TYR A 464 -16.78 -4.20 19.86
CA TYR A 464 -17.29 -3.92 21.22
C TYR A 464 -16.22 -3.28 22.10
N GLY A 465 -14.96 -3.65 21.89
CA GLY A 465 -13.76 -3.21 22.57
C GLY A 465 -13.36 -4.13 23.71
N TYR A 466 -12.15 -4.65 23.64
CA TYR A 466 -11.60 -5.55 24.67
C TYR A 466 -11.55 -4.91 26.06
N ASP A 467 -11.38 -3.60 26.14
CA ASP A 467 -11.41 -2.84 27.41
C ASP A 467 -12.76 -2.91 28.13
N ASN A 468 -13.84 -3.26 27.41
CA ASN A 468 -15.19 -3.45 27.98
C ASN A 468 -15.43 -4.87 28.48
N ILE A 469 -14.48 -5.80 28.30
CA ILE A 469 -14.55 -7.19 28.75
C ILE A 469 -13.71 -7.30 30.03
N ALA A 470 -14.40 -7.51 31.16
CA ALA A 470 -13.71 -7.62 32.44
C ALA A 470 -12.88 -8.91 32.53
N PRO A 471 -11.59 -8.84 32.92
CA PRO A 471 -10.81 -10.04 33.15
C PRO A 471 -11.34 -10.82 34.35
N VAL A 472 -11.52 -12.13 34.19
CA VAL A 472 -11.98 -13.02 35.27
C VAL A 472 -10.88 -14.03 35.56
N LEU A 473 -10.47 -14.12 36.81
CA LEU A 473 -9.51 -15.13 37.23
C LEU A 473 -10.18 -16.52 37.20
N PRO A 474 -9.56 -17.52 36.54
CA PRO A 474 -10.11 -18.88 36.53
C PRO A 474 -10.07 -19.47 37.95
N SER A 475 -11.16 -20.11 38.36
CA SER A 475 -11.17 -20.94 39.56
C SER A 475 -10.68 -22.33 39.19
N LEU A 476 -9.46 -22.67 39.60
CA LEU A 476 -8.90 -23.98 39.40
C LEU A 476 -8.93 -24.73 40.77
N LEU A 477 -9.54 -25.91 40.79
CA LEU A 477 -9.19 -26.89 41.81
C LEU A 477 -7.79 -27.40 41.43
N VAL A 478 -6.80 -26.94 42.17
CA VAL A 478 -5.44 -27.46 41.99
C VAL A 478 -5.39 -28.79 42.68
N ASP A 479 -5.49 -29.90 41.93
CA ASP A 479 -5.11 -31.20 42.43
C ASP A 479 -3.58 -31.23 42.36
N MET A 480 -2.94 -31.16 43.51
CA MET A 480 -1.50 -31.17 43.61
C MET A 480 -1.01 -32.64 43.52
N ASP A 481 -1.20 -33.30 42.40
CA ASP A 481 -0.41 -34.47 42.05
C ASP A 481 1.02 -34.04 41.85
N TYR A 482 1.84 -34.29 42.82
CA TYR A 482 3.25 -33.98 42.81
C TYR A 482 4.00 -34.99 41.95
N ASP A 483 4.57 -34.54 40.84
CA ASP A 483 5.36 -35.40 39.96
C ASP A 483 6.79 -35.48 40.50
N ASP A 484 7.09 -36.52 41.29
CA ASP A 484 8.43 -36.83 41.82
C ASP A 484 9.49 -36.91 40.72
N GLY A 485 9.12 -37.14 39.48
CA GLY A 485 10.05 -37.21 38.34
C GLY A 485 10.69 -35.88 37.97
N GLN A 486 9.95 -34.77 38.11
CA GLN A 486 10.49 -33.43 37.83
C GLN A 486 11.51 -33.00 38.87
N ASP A 487 11.32 -33.34 40.14
CA ASP A 487 12.27 -33.07 41.19
C ASP A 487 13.57 -33.88 41.02
N LEU A 488 13.43 -35.14 40.59
CA LEU A 488 14.60 -35.99 40.31
C LEU A 488 15.47 -35.39 39.19
N LEU A 489 14.82 -34.91 38.10
CA LEU A 489 15.53 -34.27 36.99
C LEU A 489 16.20 -32.97 37.41
N LEU A 490 15.51 -32.14 38.21
CA LEU A 490 16.06 -30.89 38.72
C LEU A 490 17.24 -31.13 39.65
N ASN A 491 17.14 -32.13 40.54
CA ASN A 491 18.24 -32.54 41.43
C ASN A 491 19.45 -33.07 40.66
N LEU A 492 19.21 -33.84 39.58
CA LEU A 492 20.29 -34.30 38.69
C LEU A 492 20.99 -33.11 38.01
N LYS A 493 20.23 -32.17 37.47
CA LYS A 493 20.78 -30.97 36.86
C LYS A 493 21.60 -30.14 37.85
N ASN A 494 21.09 -29.92 39.05
CA ASN A 494 21.79 -29.20 40.11
C ASN A 494 23.07 -29.89 40.55
N THR A 495 23.07 -31.23 40.59
CA THR A 495 24.26 -32.03 40.90
C THR A 495 25.31 -31.83 39.80
N LEU A 496 24.96 -31.92 38.54
CA LEU A 496 25.88 -31.71 37.43
C LEU A 496 26.44 -30.27 37.43
N VAL A 497 25.61 -29.26 37.69
CA VAL A 497 26.06 -27.86 37.82
C VAL A 497 27.09 -27.72 38.97
N SER A 498 26.86 -28.39 40.12
CA SER A 498 27.79 -28.34 41.25
C SER A 498 29.13 -29.03 40.95
N GLU A 499 29.13 -29.98 40.02
CA GLU A 499 30.34 -30.65 39.52
C GLU A 499 31.04 -29.88 38.38
N GLY A 500 30.57 -28.67 38.04
CA GLY A 500 31.16 -27.76 37.05
C GLY A 500 30.66 -27.93 35.62
N TYR A 501 29.60 -28.71 35.39
CA TYR A 501 28.95 -28.80 34.09
C TYR A 501 28.03 -27.59 33.87
N GLN A 502 27.84 -27.21 32.60
CA GLN A 502 26.88 -26.18 32.19
C GLN A 502 25.81 -26.78 31.29
N GLU A 503 24.55 -26.48 31.58
CA GLU A 503 23.46 -26.88 30.70
C GLU A 503 23.51 -26.04 29.39
N ALA A 504 23.56 -26.71 28.26
CA ALA A 504 23.48 -26.09 26.95
C ALA A 504 22.08 -26.31 26.35
N ILE A 505 21.43 -25.23 25.97
CA ILE A 505 20.17 -25.28 25.24
C ILE A 505 20.48 -25.23 23.75
N SER A 506 20.14 -26.29 23.03
CA SER A 506 20.31 -26.38 21.57
C SER A 506 18.97 -26.33 20.85
N PHE A 507 19.02 -26.12 19.56
CA PHE A 507 17.82 -26.24 18.72
C PHE A 507 17.33 -27.68 18.68
N SER A 508 15.99 -27.88 18.73
CA SER A 508 15.35 -29.19 18.64
C SER A 508 15.37 -29.78 17.24
N PHE A 509 15.61 -28.95 16.22
CA PHE A 509 15.69 -29.32 14.82
C PHE A 509 17.04 -28.91 14.28
N SER A 510 17.64 -29.74 13.42
CA SER A 510 18.86 -29.44 12.71
C SER A 510 18.70 -29.73 11.21
N ASP A 511 19.60 -29.20 10.37
CA ASP A 511 19.61 -29.47 8.93
C ASP A 511 20.14 -30.91 8.69
N GLU A 512 19.41 -31.70 7.89
CA GLU A 512 19.77 -33.06 7.53
C GLU A 512 21.19 -33.17 6.96
N LYS A 513 21.65 -32.17 6.23
CA LYS A 513 23.02 -32.15 5.68
C LYS A 513 24.08 -31.98 6.78
N LEU A 514 23.77 -31.19 7.81
CA LEU A 514 24.63 -30.98 8.95
C LEU A 514 24.73 -32.24 9.79
N GLU A 515 23.61 -32.91 10.05
CA GLU A 515 23.55 -34.20 10.73
C GLU A 515 24.36 -35.26 9.98
N ASN A 516 24.20 -35.35 8.66
CA ASN A 516 24.95 -36.31 7.83
C ASN A 516 26.46 -36.02 7.78
N LEU A 517 26.90 -34.79 8.04
CA LEU A 517 28.32 -34.43 8.13
C LEU A 517 28.95 -34.84 9.48
N LEU A 518 28.16 -34.87 10.56
CA LEU A 518 28.61 -35.14 11.91
C LEU A 518 28.46 -36.60 12.30
N ASN A 519 27.55 -37.32 11.69
CA ASN A 519 27.32 -38.74 11.91
C ASN A 519 28.12 -39.57 10.92
N ASP A 520 29.25 -40.10 11.37
CA ASP A 520 30.10 -41.04 10.60
C ASP A 520 29.46 -42.44 10.43
N GLU A 521 28.34 -42.71 11.06
CA GLU A 521 27.60 -43.95 10.90
C GLU A 521 26.08 -43.75 10.97
N LYS A 522 25.40 -44.38 10.05
CA LYS A 522 23.97 -44.59 9.99
C LYS A 522 23.44 -45.21 11.28
N LEU A 523 23.21 -44.43 12.29
CA LEU A 523 22.31 -44.78 13.38
C LEU A 523 20.89 -44.68 12.84
N GLY A 524 20.37 -45.85 12.50
CA GLY A 524 19.02 -46.01 11.93
C GLY A 524 17.91 -45.67 12.90
#